data_1bcb45eb737cbbe8df60d39cda96ba94
#
_entry.id   1bcb45eb737cbbe8df60d39cda96ba94
#
_cell.length_a   1.000
_cell.length_b   1.000
_cell.length_c   1.000
_cell.angle_alpha   90.00
_cell.angle_beta   90.00
_cell.angle_gamma   90.00
#
_symmetry.space_group_name_H-M   'P 1'
#
loop_
_entity.id
_entity.type
_entity.pdbx_description
1 polymer ?
#
loop_
_entity_poly.entity_id
_entity_poly.type
_entity_poly.pdbx_seq_one_letter_code
_entity_poly.pdbx_strand_id
1 'polypeptide(L)'
;MTNPNAPYAAQPQQSGFQPQPQFQPQQPYVPRPVAPLRTQRGLLKYVLLGLVTFSIYDIWQMSEVGDGLNLLAFKRDGKHTMHYCLMFFLVGWVTLGIGWLVWYHRVSGRIGEEQAARGLPVTVTALTFWLWGILGSLIAVGPFIYIYKLLHAMNDLSADYNVRGF
;
A
#
# COMPACT_ATOMS: atom_id res chain seq x y z
N MET A 1 30.71 -57.89 57.25
CA MET A 1 32.00 -57.33 56.84
C MET A 1 31.94 -57.09 55.32
N THR A 2 31.64 -55.95 54.91
CA THR A 2 31.49 -55.53 53.49
C THR A 2 32.86 -55.06 53.00
N ASN A 3 33.32 -55.63 51.89
CA ASN A 3 34.60 -55.32 51.24
C ASN A 3 34.57 -54.02 50.56
N PRO A 4 35.41 -53.00 50.88
CA PRO A 4 35.34 -51.65 50.30
C PRO A 4 36.12 -51.48 48.98
N ASN A 5 36.59 -52.60 48.36
CA ASN A 5 37.42 -52.50 47.14
C ASN A 5 36.81 -53.25 45.95
N ALA A 6 35.54 -53.02 45.67
CA ALA A 6 34.98 -53.42 44.38
C ALA A 6 35.32 -52.37 43.28
N PRO A 7 35.91 -52.80 42.16
CA PRO A 7 36.21 -51.85 41.06
C PRO A 7 34.90 -51.35 40.40
N TYR A 8 34.78 -50.04 40.32
CA TYR A 8 33.68 -49.41 39.57
C TYR A 8 33.75 -49.85 38.09
N ALA A 9 32.73 -50.60 37.69
CA ALA A 9 32.53 -50.88 36.25
C ALA A 9 32.37 -49.63 35.47
N ALA A 10 33.28 -49.37 34.53
CA ALA A 10 33.18 -48.27 33.61
C ALA A 10 31.92 -48.41 32.75
N GLN A 11 31.00 -47.47 32.87
CA GLN A 11 29.86 -47.34 31.94
C GLN A 11 30.38 -47.01 30.55
N PRO A 12 29.92 -47.69 29.49
CA PRO A 12 30.27 -47.31 28.15
C PRO A 12 29.66 -45.92 27.82
N GLN A 13 30.53 -44.96 27.54
CA GLN A 13 30.11 -43.67 26.96
C GLN A 13 29.48 -43.95 25.60
N GLN A 14 28.16 -43.90 25.54
CA GLN A 14 27.44 -43.79 24.28
C GLN A 14 27.79 -42.42 23.71
N SER A 15 28.70 -42.40 22.73
CA SER A 15 28.93 -41.28 21.84
C SER A 15 27.66 -41.09 21.01
N GLY A 16 26.73 -40.31 21.57
CA GLY A 16 25.54 -39.90 20.83
C GLY A 16 25.99 -39.04 19.63
N PHE A 17 25.94 -39.62 18.45
CA PHE A 17 25.93 -38.86 17.23
C PHE A 17 24.72 -37.93 17.29
N GLN A 18 24.95 -36.67 17.66
CA GLN A 18 23.94 -35.62 17.42
C GLN A 18 23.86 -35.44 15.91
N PRO A 19 22.68 -35.64 15.29
CA PRO A 19 22.49 -35.29 13.88
C PRO A 19 22.81 -33.82 13.72
N GLN A 20 23.79 -33.49 12.89
CA GLN A 20 24.04 -32.12 12.50
C GLN A 20 22.72 -31.52 11.94
N PRO A 21 22.37 -30.26 12.31
CA PRO A 21 21.23 -29.58 11.72
C PRO A 21 21.43 -29.60 10.23
N GLN A 22 20.56 -30.32 9.51
CA GLN A 22 20.51 -30.24 8.06
C GLN A 22 20.25 -28.80 7.71
N PHE A 23 21.21 -28.15 7.03
CA PHE A 23 21.00 -26.87 6.39
C PHE A 23 19.87 -27.07 5.36
N GLN A 24 18.64 -26.75 5.76
CA GLN A 24 17.56 -26.59 4.80
C GLN A 24 17.96 -25.43 3.89
N PRO A 25 17.97 -25.60 2.56
CA PRO A 25 18.17 -24.49 1.65
C PRO A 25 17.15 -23.41 2.01
N GLN A 26 17.62 -22.24 2.42
CA GLN A 26 16.73 -21.11 2.67
C GLN A 26 15.98 -20.84 1.38
N GLN A 27 14.69 -21.07 1.38
CA GLN A 27 13.84 -20.68 0.26
C GLN A 27 14.08 -19.20 -0.02
N PRO A 28 14.23 -18.80 -1.29
CA PRO A 28 14.39 -17.38 -1.64
C PRO A 28 13.32 -16.58 -0.92
N TYR A 29 13.71 -15.54 -0.20
CA TYR A 29 12.78 -14.64 0.48
C TYR A 29 11.92 -13.96 -0.59
N VAL A 30 10.69 -14.43 -0.76
CA VAL A 30 9.68 -13.76 -1.58
C VAL A 30 9.06 -12.68 -0.69
N PRO A 31 9.23 -11.38 -0.99
CA PRO A 31 8.60 -10.32 -0.25
C PRO A 31 7.08 -10.51 -0.28
N ARG A 32 6.50 -10.90 0.84
CA ARG A 32 5.04 -11.08 0.94
C ARG A 32 4.40 -9.73 1.26
N PRO A 33 3.23 -9.42 0.69
CA PRO A 33 2.48 -8.24 1.09
C PRO A 33 2.14 -8.32 2.58
N VAL A 34 2.29 -7.20 3.30
CA VAL A 34 1.96 -7.13 4.73
C VAL A 34 0.47 -7.35 4.97
N ALA A 35 -0.35 -6.80 4.06
CA ALA A 35 -1.79 -7.03 4.00
C ALA A 35 -2.27 -6.83 2.55
N PRO A 36 -3.27 -7.60 2.09
CA PRO A 36 -3.79 -7.41 0.75
C PRO A 36 -4.48 -6.05 0.62
N LEU A 37 -4.15 -5.32 -0.43
CA LEU A 37 -4.79 -4.06 -0.78
C LEU A 37 -5.98 -4.31 -1.69
N ARG A 38 -7.00 -3.46 -1.55
CA ARG A 38 -8.20 -3.52 -2.37
C ARG A 38 -7.89 -3.17 -3.83
N THR A 39 -8.41 -3.96 -4.78
CA THR A 39 -8.17 -3.84 -6.22
C THR A 39 -9.43 -3.52 -7.02
N GLN A 40 -10.58 -3.34 -6.37
CA GLN A 40 -11.88 -3.18 -7.02
C GLN A 40 -12.51 -1.82 -6.69
N ARG A 41 -11.79 -0.74 -7.00
CA ARG A 41 -12.31 0.62 -6.93
C ARG A 41 -12.89 1.00 -8.29
N GLY A 42 -14.14 1.48 -8.33
CA GLY A 42 -14.80 1.84 -9.58
C GLY A 42 -15.49 3.20 -9.49
N LEU A 43 -15.48 3.96 -10.60
CA LEU A 43 -16.11 5.27 -10.69
C LEU A 43 -17.62 5.20 -10.39
N LEU A 44 -18.31 4.19 -10.92
CA LEU A 44 -19.76 4.06 -10.69
C LEU A 44 -20.10 3.91 -9.20
N LYS A 45 -19.32 3.06 -8.48
CA LYS A 45 -19.47 2.91 -7.03
C LYS A 45 -19.16 4.22 -6.30
N TYR A 46 -18.10 4.91 -6.71
CA TYR A 46 -17.71 6.19 -6.15
C TYR A 46 -18.86 7.19 -6.26
N VAL A 47 -19.39 7.42 -7.46
CA VAL A 47 -20.43 8.41 -7.70
C VAL A 47 -21.77 8.02 -7.03
N LEU A 48 -22.23 6.78 -7.22
CA LEU A 48 -23.54 6.36 -6.68
C LEU A 48 -23.55 6.29 -5.15
N LEU A 49 -22.52 5.68 -4.56
CA LEU A 49 -22.43 5.59 -3.10
C LEU A 49 -22.08 6.94 -2.49
N GLY A 50 -21.25 7.76 -3.16
CA GLY A 50 -21.00 9.14 -2.74
C GLY A 50 -22.28 9.96 -2.67
N LEU A 51 -23.13 9.87 -3.69
CA LEU A 51 -24.44 10.56 -3.71
C LEU A 51 -25.37 10.08 -2.57
N VAL A 52 -25.52 8.77 -2.41
CA VAL A 52 -26.40 8.18 -1.37
C VAL A 52 -25.90 8.44 0.04
N THR A 53 -24.59 8.49 0.23
CA THR A 53 -23.98 8.67 1.57
C THR A 53 -23.56 10.12 1.84
N PHE A 54 -24.00 11.10 1.02
CA PHE A 54 -23.58 12.51 1.14
C PHE A 54 -22.06 12.67 1.19
N SER A 55 -21.35 12.02 0.26
CA SER A 55 -19.89 11.98 0.12
C SER A 55 -19.11 11.28 1.24
N ILE A 56 -19.76 10.65 2.22
CA ILE A 56 -19.04 9.88 3.27
C ILE A 56 -18.26 8.72 2.62
N TYR A 57 -18.85 8.03 1.65
CA TYR A 57 -18.16 6.98 0.93
C TYR A 57 -16.96 7.48 0.14
N ASP A 58 -17.06 8.67 -0.46
CA ASP A 58 -15.96 9.30 -1.21
C ASP A 58 -14.78 9.63 -0.32
N ILE A 59 -15.06 10.19 0.87
CA ILE A 59 -14.06 10.51 1.88
C ILE A 59 -13.35 9.24 2.35
N TRP A 60 -14.12 8.18 2.64
CA TRP A 60 -13.55 6.89 3.04
C TRP A 60 -12.68 6.30 1.92
N GLN A 61 -13.17 6.27 0.68
CA GLN A 61 -12.44 5.70 -0.45
C GLN A 61 -11.15 6.49 -0.77
N MET A 62 -11.16 7.82 -0.69
CA MET A 62 -9.96 8.63 -0.87
C MET A 62 -8.97 8.49 0.30
N SER A 63 -9.46 8.27 1.52
CA SER A 63 -8.61 7.94 2.66
C SER A 63 -7.88 6.61 2.42
N GLU A 64 -8.60 5.58 1.96
CA GLU A 64 -8.03 4.27 1.60
C GLU A 64 -7.00 4.39 0.46
N VAL A 65 -7.21 5.27 -0.52
CA VAL A 65 -6.23 5.57 -1.57
C VAL A 65 -4.96 6.18 -0.97
N GLY A 66 -5.10 7.16 -0.09
CA GLY A 66 -3.96 7.81 0.58
C GLY A 66 -3.14 6.85 1.44
N ASP A 67 -3.82 6.02 2.23
CA ASP A 67 -3.16 5.05 3.11
C ASP A 67 -2.50 3.91 2.32
N GLY A 68 -3.18 3.41 1.29
CA GLY A 68 -2.62 2.43 0.38
C GLY A 68 -1.38 2.96 -0.35
N LEU A 69 -1.42 4.20 -0.82
CA LEU A 69 -0.26 4.86 -1.43
C LEU A 69 0.89 5.06 -0.45
N ASN A 70 0.59 5.38 0.81
CA ASN A 70 1.62 5.46 1.85
C ASN A 70 2.28 4.10 2.08
N LEU A 71 1.50 3.01 2.12
CA LEU A 71 2.05 1.67 2.24
C LEU A 71 2.95 1.30 1.05
N LEU A 72 2.50 1.61 -0.18
CA LEU A 72 3.20 1.25 -1.42
C LEU A 72 4.49 2.04 -1.63
N ALA A 73 4.44 3.36 -1.46
CA ALA A 73 5.49 4.27 -1.90
C ALA A 73 6.46 4.67 -0.77
N PHE A 74 6.12 4.45 0.50
CA PHE A 74 6.93 4.92 1.64
C PHE A 74 8.36 4.37 1.63
N LYS A 75 8.54 3.10 1.26
CA LYS A 75 9.88 2.50 1.18
C LYS A 75 10.76 3.15 0.10
N ARG A 76 10.15 3.65 -0.97
CA ARG A 76 10.85 4.29 -2.08
C ARG A 76 11.14 5.76 -1.81
N ASP A 77 10.14 6.51 -1.35
CA ASP A 77 10.21 7.97 -1.28
C ASP A 77 10.31 8.55 0.14
N GLY A 78 10.09 7.72 1.17
CA GLY A 78 10.09 8.15 2.57
C GLY A 78 9.03 9.20 2.92
N LYS A 79 8.09 9.48 2.01
CA LYS A 79 7.08 10.54 2.17
C LYS A 79 5.78 9.97 2.71
N HIS A 80 5.08 10.78 3.49
CA HIS A 80 3.75 10.47 3.99
C HIS A 80 2.72 11.41 3.37
N THR A 81 1.67 10.84 2.77
CA THR A 81 0.49 11.60 2.35
C THR A 81 -0.44 11.73 3.56
N MET A 82 -0.92 12.95 3.81
CA MET A 82 -1.89 13.21 4.87
C MET A 82 -3.18 12.41 4.65
N HIS A 83 -3.74 11.86 5.72
CA HIS A 83 -5.01 11.14 5.67
C HIS A 83 -6.13 12.05 5.14
N TYR A 84 -6.94 11.54 4.19
CA TYR A 84 -7.91 12.37 3.49
C TYR A 84 -9.00 12.97 4.40
N CYS A 85 -9.43 12.26 5.43
CA CYS A 85 -10.39 12.81 6.40
C CYS A 85 -9.86 14.09 7.06
N LEU A 86 -8.62 14.10 7.53
CA LEU A 86 -8.02 15.29 8.14
C LEU A 86 -7.92 16.44 7.13
N MET A 87 -7.50 16.11 5.90
CA MET A 87 -7.43 17.06 4.80
C MET A 87 -8.81 17.62 4.49
N PHE A 88 -9.85 16.78 4.41
CA PHE A 88 -11.20 17.18 4.05
C PHE A 88 -11.85 18.06 5.13
N PHE A 89 -11.85 17.60 6.39
CA PHE A 89 -12.59 18.28 7.47
C PHE A 89 -11.86 19.46 8.07
N LEU A 90 -10.54 19.52 8.00
CA LEU A 90 -9.75 20.58 8.65
C LEU A 90 -8.99 21.41 7.62
N VAL A 91 -8.03 20.81 6.93
CA VAL A 91 -7.08 21.56 6.09
C VAL A 91 -7.79 22.21 4.88
N GLY A 92 -8.72 21.50 4.24
CA GLY A 92 -9.47 22.01 3.11
C GLY A 92 -10.24 23.30 3.43
N TRP A 93 -10.90 23.34 4.58
CA TRP A 93 -11.67 24.51 5.03
C TRP A 93 -10.77 25.66 5.48
N VAL A 94 -9.75 25.38 6.31
CA VAL A 94 -8.81 26.40 6.79
C VAL A 94 -8.04 27.06 5.64
N THR A 95 -7.74 26.32 4.60
CA THR A 95 -6.99 26.80 3.43
C THR A 95 -7.88 27.28 2.28
N LEU A 96 -9.19 27.45 2.49
CA LEU A 96 -10.17 27.85 1.46
C LEU A 96 -10.09 26.98 0.20
N GLY A 97 -9.87 25.68 0.35
CA GLY A 97 -9.80 24.73 -0.77
C GLY A 97 -8.41 24.47 -1.34
N ILE A 98 -7.40 25.29 -1.03
CA ILE A 98 -6.03 25.07 -1.54
C ILE A 98 -5.48 23.72 -1.07
N GLY A 99 -5.82 23.30 0.13
CA GLY A 99 -5.40 21.98 0.67
C GLY A 99 -5.80 20.82 -0.23
N TRP A 100 -7.00 20.83 -0.81
CA TRP A 100 -7.45 19.80 -1.75
C TRP A 100 -6.61 19.77 -3.02
N LEU A 101 -6.30 20.94 -3.60
CA LEU A 101 -5.47 21.05 -4.80
C LEU A 101 -4.07 20.47 -4.55
N VAL A 102 -3.47 20.82 -3.43
CA VAL A 102 -2.14 20.32 -3.03
C VAL A 102 -2.18 18.82 -2.78
N TRP A 103 -3.22 18.31 -2.11
CA TRP A 103 -3.35 16.88 -1.82
C TRP A 103 -3.48 16.05 -3.09
N TYR A 104 -4.41 16.42 -3.99
CA TYR A 104 -4.62 15.71 -5.25
C TYR A 104 -3.41 15.80 -6.18
N HIS A 105 -2.74 16.95 -6.25
CA HIS A 105 -1.49 17.12 -6.98
C HIS A 105 -0.42 16.13 -6.49
N ARG A 106 -0.20 16.09 -5.18
CA ARG A 106 0.81 15.21 -4.56
C ARG A 106 0.49 13.73 -4.75
N VAL A 107 -0.75 13.34 -4.49
CA VAL A 107 -1.20 11.94 -4.66
C VAL A 107 -1.04 11.48 -6.09
N SER A 108 -1.48 12.30 -7.06
CA SER A 108 -1.35 11.98 -8.49
C SER A 108 0.10 11.84 -8.93
N GLY A 109 0.98 12.73 -8.48
CA GLY A 109 2.42 12.64 -8.76
C GLY A 109 3.03 11.36 -8.20
N ARG A 110 2.75 11.05 -6.92
CA ARG A 110 3.27 9.84 -6.26
C ARG A 110 2.76 8.54 -6.89
N ILE A 111 1.49 8.49 -7.33
CA ILE A 111 0.94 7.35 -8.06
C ILE A 111 1.71 7.13 -9.36
N GLY A 112 1.95 8.18 -10.15
CA GLY A 112 2.71 8.07 -11.40
C GLY A 112 4.15 7.64 -11.18
N GLU A 113 4.82 8.17 -10.18
CA GLU A 113 6.17 7.77 -9.80
C GLU A 113 6.22 6.29 -9.36
N GLU A 114 5.22 5.83 -8.62
CA GLU A 114 5.16 4.44 -8.17
C GLU A 114 4.83 3.47 -9.32
N GLN A 115 3.94 3.87 -10.23
CA GLN A 115 3.68 3.10 -11.45
C GLN A 115 4.96 2.94 -12.29
N ALA A 116 5.72 4.02 -12.48
CA ALA A 116 6.99 3.98 -13.20
C ALA A 116 8.03 3.08 -12.49
N ALA A 117 8.16 3.21 -11.18
CA ALA A 117 9.11 2.41 -10.39
C ALA A 117 8.82 0.91 -10.44
N ARG A 118 7.54 0.53 -10.57
CA ARG A 118 7.09 -0.87 -10.69
C ARG A 118 7.04 -1.37 -12.14
N GLY A 119 7.40 -0.54 -13.12
CA GLY A 119 7.33 -0.88 -14.54
C GLY A 119 5.89 -1.02 -15.06
N LEU A 120 4.93 -0.41 -14.38
CA LEU A 120 3.53 -0.33 -14.82
C LEU A 120 3.33 0.87 -15.76
N PRO A 121 2.31 0.82 -16.64
CA PRO A 121 1.95 1.98 -17.47
C PRO A 121 1.60 3.19 -16.59
N VAL A 122 2.25 4.32 -16.82
CA VAL A 122 1.98 5.57 -16.08
C VAL A 122 0.71 6.20 -16.64
N THR A 123 -0.40 6.03 -15.94
CA THR A 123 -1.73 6.51 -16.36
C THR A 123 -2.18 7.77 -15.64
N VAL A 124 -1.57 8.06 -14.47
CA VAL A 124 -1.87 9.24 -13.65
C VAL A 124 -0.58 9.93 -13.24
N THR A 125 -0.57 11.24 -13.38
CA THR A 125 0.52 12.13 -12.95
C THR A 125 -0.08 13.39 -12.34
N ALA A 126 0.75 14.25 -11.76
CA ALA A 126 0.31 15.57 -11.31
C ALA A 126 -0.32 16.39 -12.46
N LEU A 127 0.21 16.26 -13.69
CA LEU A 127 -0.35 16.90 -14.87
C LEU A 127 -1.76 16.37 -15.21
N THR A 128 -1.99 15.07 -15.04
CA THR A 128 -3.32 14.47 -15.24
C THR A 128 -4.37 15.11 -14.32
N PHE A 129 -4.00 15.41 -13.07
CA PHE A 129 -4.87 16.13 -12.14
C PHE A 129 -5.19 17.56 -12.66
N TRP A 130 -4.18 18.33 -13.05
CA TRP A 130 -4.42 19.68 -13.54
C TRP A 130 -5.24 19.72 -14.83
N LEU A 131 -4.96 18.80 -15.75
CA LEU A 131 -5.64 18.75 -17.04
C LEU A 131 -7.10 18.29 -16.89
N TRP A 132 -7.34 17.15 -16.26
CA TRP A 132 -8.67 16.57 -16.16
C TRP A 132 -9.43 17.01 -14.91
N GLY A 133 -8.75 17.12 -13.76
CA GLY A 133 -9.38 17.52 -12.50
C GLY A 133 -9.76 19.00 -12.50
N ILE A 134 -8.87 19.88 -12.96
CA ILE A 134 -9.08 21.34 -12.90
C ILE A 134 -9.56 21.91 -14.23
N LEU A 135 -8.77 21.82 -15.31
CA LEU A 135 -9.20 22.35 -16.60
C LEU A 135 -10.40 21.59 -17.16
N GLY A 136 -10.44 20.28 -16.97
CA GLY A 136 -11.57 19.46 -17.37
C GLY A 136 -12.87 19.76 -16.62
N SER A 137 -12.82 20.42 -15.46
CA SER A 137 -14.03 20.85 -14.74
C SER A 137 -14.84 21.88 -15.50
N LEU A 138 -14.22 22.63 -16.42
CA LEU A 138 -14.93 23.56 -17.31
C LEU A 138 -15.94 22.87 -18.23
N ILE A 139 -15.73 21.60 -18.52
CA ILE A 139 -16.64 20.77 -19.33
C ILE A 139 -17.41 19.74 -18.50
N ALA A 140 -17.44 19.90 -17.17
CA ALA A 140 -18.10 19.05 -16.16
C ALA A 140 -17.72 17.56 -16.16
N VAL A 141 -17.28 16.98 -17.29
CA VAL A 141 -16.91 15.56 -17.43
C VAL A 141 -15.48 15.27 -16.93
N GLY A 142 -14.61 16.28 -16.97
CA GLY A 142 -13.19 16.13 -16.64
C GLY A 142 -12.91 15.52 -15.25
N PRO A 143 -13.53 15.99 -14.17
CA PRO A 143 -13.33 15.42 -12.85
C PRO A 143 -13.67 13.91 -12.77
N PHE A 144 -14.70 13.46 -13.49
CA PHE A 144 -15.05 12.05 -13.55
C PHE A 144 -13.98 11.23 -14.29
N ILE A 145 -13.43 11.77 -15.39
CA ILE A 145 -12.29 11.15 -16.10
C ILE A 145 -11.07 11.07 -15.17
N TYR A 146 -10.78 12.11 -14.43
CA TYR A 146 -9.67 12.13 -13.48
C TYR A 146 -9.86 11.09 -12.39
N ILE A 147 -11.02 11.06 -11.71
CA ILE A 147 -11.30 10.07 -10.66
C ILE A 147 -11.27 8.64 -11.23
N TYR A 148 -11.82 8.42 -12.41
CA TYR A 148 -11.73 7.13 -13.09
C TYR A 148 -10.26 6.66 -13.23
N LYS A 149 -9.41 7.51 -13.78
CA LYS A 149 -7.98 7.21 -13.96
C LYS A 149 -7.27 6.97 -12.62
N LEU A 150 -7.53 7.81 -11.62
CA LEU A 150 -6.95 7.71 -10.28
C LEU A 150 -7.28 6.35 -9.63
N LEU A 151 -8.56 5.96 -9.65
CA LEU A 151 -9.02 4.71 -9.05
C LEU A 151 -8.45 3.49 -9.76
N HIS A 152 -8.36 3.50 -11.10
CA HIS A 152 -7.76 2.41 -11.88
C HIS A 152 -6.26 2.31 -11.65
N ALA A 153 -5.53 3.42 -11.67
CA ALA A 153 -4.11 3.45 -11.36
C ALA A 153 -3.81 2.87 -9.97
N MET A 154 -4.66 3.19 -8.98
CA MET A 154 -4.51 2.65 -7.64
C MET A 154 -4.90 1.15 -7.56
N ASN A 155 -5.85 0.70 -8.37
CA ASN A 155 -6.16 -0.74 -8.49
C ASN A 155 -4.99 -1.53 -9.07
N ASP A 156 -4.36 -1.01 -10.15
CA ASP A 156 -3.21 -1.65 -10.79
C ASP A 156 -2.02 -1.75 -9.84
N LEU A 157 -1.71 -0.67 -9.11
CA LEU A 157 -0.67 -0.66 -8.07
C LEU A 157 -0.98 -1.65 -6.95
N SER A 158 -2.24 -1.71 -6.50
CA SER A 158 -2.67 -2.63 -5.45
C SER A 158 -2.58 -4.09 -5.91
N ALA A 159 -2.95 -4.38 -7.17
CA ALA A 159 -2.86 -5.72 -7.74
C ALA A 159 -1.40 -6.17 -7.86
N ASP A 160 -0.52 -5.30 -8.35
CA ASP A 160 0.91 -5.58 -8.44
C ASP A 160 1.53 -5.84 -7.06
N TYR A 161 1.19 -5.01 -6.07
CA TYR A 161 1.66 -5.19 -4.70
C TYR A 161 1.16 -6.50 -4.07
N ASN A 162 -0.09 -6.86 -4.29
CA ASN A 162 -0.66 -8.10 -3.75
C ASN A 162 0.06 -9.36 -4.28
N VAL A 163 0.68 -9.27 -5.47
CA VAL A 163 1.44 -10.36 -6.08
C VAL A 163 2.92 -10.29 -5.73
N ARG A 164 3.54 -9.13 -5.88
CA ARG A 164 5.00 -8.95 -5.77
C ARG A 164 5.45 -8.47 -4.39
N GLY A 165 4.56 -7.87 -3.61
CA GLY A 165 4.91 -7.20 -2.35
C GLY A 165 5.67 -5.88 -2.59
N PHE A 166 6.70 -5.67 -1.76
CA PHE A 166 7.56 -4.47 -1.83
C PHE A 166 8.72 -4.66 -2.79
#